data_10d8f8769847c8bec14e7c6bd28cb7e4
#
_entry.id   10d8f8769847c8bec14e7c6bd28cb7e4
#
_cell.length_a   1.000
_cell.length_b   1.000
_cell.length_c   1.000
_cell.angle_alpha   90.00
_cell.angle_beta   90.00
_cell.angle_gamma   90.00
#
_symmetry.space_group_name_H-M   'P 1'
#
loop_
_entity.id
_entity.type
_entity.pdbx_description
1 polymer ?
#
loop_
_entity_poly.entity_id
_entity_poly.type
_entity_poly.pdbx_seq_one_letter_code
_entity_poly.pdbx_strand_id
1 'polypeptide(L)'
;MARSVLQYLKYQYPDIRVLYVEDETFSREKLLRVLNRRFAHIHVAIDGVEGLQLYQKYKPDLIIADIKMNQMSGLEMIKRIRELNEKVQVIVTTAHDDNDFFVQSIENNVNHFILKPIDLDLLLQAIQKSVYQIQLEKELEKQKNLTRTILDFQDNLIFVIENGEIVEWNQAFSTVTGIGIHKNHPASYQSQFLSSFFVEDPHYFYPKDKERWIEEFSATGKNVAKVRWKGPLGNDYNYVMKAGPIPGTKQILFVLTDITDLEKESREKEHLAMLDPLTSSYTRQKFKEILAGEMRRAERFDRSFSLILMDIDFFQTLNKQFGQTAGDKVLITVSTIVQQRIRECDMFARWGGEEFILLVPETDGNKAVLLAESIRSIIEQYHFHTIGQVTCSFGVAEFSPGKTKAELLAELDRALTTSKNNGRNSVSLYTKEE
;
A
#
# COMPACT_ATOMS: atom_id res chain seq x y z
N MET A 1 -8.72 39.13 17.48
CA MET A 1 -7.46 38.49 17.09
C MET A 1 -6.29 39.45 16.93
N ALA A 2 -6.39 40.58 16.21
CA ALA A 2 -5.25 41.50 15.98
C ALA A 2 -4.63 42.12 17.27
N ARG A 3 -5.43 42.43 18.30
CA ARG A 3 -4.93 43.00 19.57
C ARG A 3 -4.10 42.01 20.42
N SER A 4 -4.37 40.71 20.33
CA SER A 4 -3.61 39.68 21.07
C SER A 4 -2.23 39.44 20.43
N VAL A 5 -2.12 39.48 19.10
CA VAL A 5 -0.86 39.26 18.36
C VAL A 5 0.12 40.43 18.61
N LEU A 6 -0.37 41.69 18.60
CA LEU A 6 0.44 42.86 18.88
C LEU A 6 0.96 42.90 20.34
N GLN A 7 0.24 42.32 21.29
CA GLN A 7 0.66 42.22 22.69
C GLN A 7 1.80 41.20 22.87
N TYR A 8 1.82 40.12 22.06
CA TYR A 8 2.88 39.10 22.08
C TYR A 8 4.21 39.62 21.48
N LEU A 9 4.16 40.46 20.45
CA LEU A 9 5.37 41.05 19.84
C LEU A 9 6.18 41.99 20.79
N LYS A 10 5.61 42.32 21.95
CA LYS A 10 6.27 43.14 22.97
C LYS A 10 7.31 42.37 23.75
N TYR A 11 7.22 41.06 23.84
CA TYR A 11 8.10 40.23 24.69
C TYR A 11 9.15 39.51 23.84
N GLN A 12 10.35 39.34 24.41
CA GLN A 12 11.43 38.63 23.73
C GLN A 12 11.14 37.12 23.65
N TYR A 13 10.47 36.56 24.68
CA TYR A 13 10.13 35.12 24.79
C TYR A 13 8.68 34.95 25.22
N PRO A 14 7.74 35.20 24.33
CA PRO A 14 6.29 35.21 24.65
C PRO A 14 5.74 33.84 25.07
N ASP A 15 6.30 32.74 24.55
CA ASP A 15 5.78 31.37 24.73
C ASP A 15 6.49 30.59 25.87
N ILE A 16 7.39 31.23 26.59
CA ILE A 16 8.11 30.63 27.71
C ILE A 16 7.46 31.01 29.03
N ARG A 17 7.07 30.03 29.80
CA ARG A 17 6.50 30.21 31.13
C ARG A 17 7.61 30.12 32.17
N VAL A 18 7.73 31.14 33.00
CA VAL A 18 8.76 31.26 34.03
C VAL A 18 8.14 31.16 35.42
N LEU A 19 8.73 30.36 36.28
CA LEU A 19 8.52 30.41 37.73
C LEU A 19 9.71 31.12 38.37
N TYR A 20 9.44 32.24 39.05
CA TYR A 20 10.44 32.98 39.79
C TYR A 20 10.15 32.89 41.29
N VAL A 21 11.12 32.42 42.08
CA VAL A 21 10.96 32.17 43.52
C VAL A 21 12.04 32.92 44.28
N GLU A 22 11.66 33.85 45.16
CA GLU A 22 12.55 34.70 45.94
C GLU A 22 11.78 35.20 47.17
N ASP A 23 12.28 35.00 48.37
CA ASP A 23 11.63 35.40 49.61
C ASP A 23 11.88 36.89 49.94
N GLU A 24 13.03 37.46 49.56
CA GLU A 24 13.33 38.86 49.81
C GLU A 24 12.57 39.81 48.87
N THR A 25 11.73 40.64 49.43
CA THR A 25 10.81 41.50 48.65
C THR A 25 11.52 42.43 47.69
N PHE A 26 12.64 43.07 48.15
CA PHE A 26 13.38 44.03 47.34
C PHE A 26 14.04 43.35 46.10
N SER A 27 14.73 42.27 46.33
CA SER A 27 15.36 41.45 45.28
C SER A 27 14.31 40.94 44.30
N ARG A 28 13.18 40.42 44.81
CA ARG A 28 12.04 39.92 44.02
C ARG A 28 11.49 40.99 43.07
N GLU A 29 11.18 42.20 43.58
CA GLU A 29 10.64 43.27 42.75
C GLU A 29 11.65 43.75 41.69
N LYS A 30 12.91 43.90 42.07
CA LYS A 30 13.98 44.34 41.18
C LYS A 30 14.15 43.39 39.98
N LEU A 31 14.25 42.11 40.25
CA LEU A 31 14.45 41.12 39.19
C LEU A 31 13.17 40.92 38.37
N LEU A 32 12.01 40.94 39.01
CA LEU A 32 10.73 40.83 38.32
C LEU A 32 10.53 41.91 37.27
N ARG A 33 11.00 43.17 37.50
CA ARG A 33 10.96 44.24 36.49
C ARG A 33 11.78 43.87 35.24
N VAL A 34 12.89 43.19 35.40
CA VAL A 34 13.78 42.75 34.31
C VAL A 34 13.10 41.58 33.51
N LEU A 35 12.53 40.62 34.23
CA LEU A 35 11.87 39.45 33.64
C LEU A 35 10.61 39.85 32.89
N ASN A 36 9.79 40.75 33.43
CA ASN A 36 8.53 41.25 32.81
C ASN A 36 8.76 41.94 31.47
N ARG A 37 9.95 42.38 31.15
CA ARG A 37 10.29 42.92 29.81
C ARG A 37 10.55 41.84 28.77
N ARG A 38 10.76 40.58 29.20
CA ARG A 38 11.17 39.48 28.32
C ARG A 38 10.17 38.39 28.19
N PHE A 39 9.43 38.11 29.25
CA PHE A 39 8.48 37.00 29.31
C PHE A 39 7.05 37.51 29.49
N ALA A 40 6.11 36.89 28.75
CA ALA A 40 4.69 37.20 28.88
C ALA A 40 4.05 36.50 30.08
N HIS A 41 4.61 35.36 30.50
CA HIS A 41 4.02 34.47 31.50
C HIS A 41 5.04 34.21 32.62
N ILE A 42 4.89 34.94 33.72
CA ILE A 42 5.72 34.81 34.93
C ILE A 42 4.81 34.50 36.11
N HIS A 43 5.13 33.42 36.81
CA HIS A 43 4.54 33.07 38.10
C HIS A 43 5.58 33.37 39.19
N VAL A 44 5.16 34.02 40.26
CA VAL A 44 6.06 34.47 41.33
C VAL A 44 5.64 33.79 42.61
N ALA A 45 6.60 33.22 43.32
CA ALA A 45 6.46 32.63 44.64
C ALA A 45 7.40 33.30 45.67
N ILE A 46 7.01 33.27 46.91
CA ILE A 46 7.79 33.88 48.03
C ILE A 46 8.60 32.84 48.80
N ASP A 47 8.38 31.56 48.58
CA ASP A 47 9.12 30.45 49.17
C ASP A 47 9.04 29.17 48.33
N GLY A 48 9.78 28.12 48.72
CA GLY A 48 9.81 26.86 47.98
C GLY A 48 8.50 26.08 48.03
N VAL A 49 7.66 26.27 49.07
CA VAL A 49 6.36 25.57 49.18
C VAL A 49 5.38 26.12 48.15
N GLU A 50 5.24 27.44 48.09
CA GLU A 50 4.42 28.13 47.10
C GLU A 50 4.95 27.86 45.67
N GLY A 51 6.31 27.90 45.55
CA GLY A 51 6.98 27.57 44.27
C GLY A 51 6.64 26.21 43.75
N LEU A 52 6.63 25.16 44.60
CA LEU A 52 6.23 23.80 44.20
C LEU A 52 4.73 23.71 43.81
N GLN A 53 3.85 24.40 44.53
CA GLN A 53 2.43 24.45 44.21
C GLN A 53 2.18 25.12 42.84
N LEU A 54 2.86 26.25 42.57
CA LEU A 54 2.76 26.95 41.30
C LEU A 54 3.37 26.14 40.16
N TYR A 55 4.45 25.41 40.43
CA TYR A 55 5.02 24.46 39.42
C TYR A 55 4.02 23.40 39.03
N GLN A 56 3.37 22.73 39.96
CA GLN A 56 2.40 21.70 39.72
C GLN A 56 1.20 22.23 38.92
N LYS A 57 0.72 23.44 39.22
CA LYS A 57 -0.43 24.08 38.59
C LYS A 57 -0.13 24.58 37.17
N TYR A 58 0.99 25.23 36.97
CA TYR A 58 1.29 25.97 35.72
C TYR A 58 2.31 25.29 34.83
N LYS A 59 3.06 24.32 35.35
CA LYS A 59 4.13 23.58 34.65
C LYS A 59 5.06 24.54 33.86
N PRO A 60 5.78 25.42 34.52
CA PRO A 60 6.68 26.37 33.87
C PRO A 60 7.82 25.67 33.12
N ASP A 61 8.32 26.33 32.08
CA ASP A 61 9.40 25.82 31.23
C ASP A 61 10.78 26.17 31.84
N LEU A 62 10.86 27.27 32.59
CA LEU A 62 12.08 27.79 33.24
C LEU A 62 11.78 28.15 34.71
N ILE A 63 12.66 27.73 35.60
CA ILE A 63 12.61 28.09 37.02
C ILE A 63 13.83 28.99 37.33
N ILE A 64 13.61 30.12 38.00
CA ILE A 64 14.62 30.96 38.55
C ILE A 64 14.35 31.04 40.07
N ALA A 65 15.23 30.50 40.90
CA ALA A 65 14.96 30.37 42.31
C ALA A 65 16.17 30.78 43.19
N ASP A 66 15.90 31.46 44.29
CA ASP A 66 16.90 31.58 45.35
C ASP A 66 17.09 30.24 46.07
N ILE A 67 18.33 29.95 46.47
CA ILE A 67 18.64 28.75 47.24
C ILE A 67 18.15 28.88 48.68
N LYS A 68 18.46 30.00 49.32
CA LYS A 68 18.15 30.24 50.75
C LYS A 68 16.83 30.95 50.88
N MET A 69 15.80 30.23 51.29
CA MET A 69 14.48 30.77 51.54
C MET A 69 13.91 30.17 52.81
N ASN A 70 12.94 30.87 53.39
CA ASN A 70 12.17 30.37 54.53
C ASN A 70 11.31 29.16 54.15
N GLN A 71 10.90 28.37 55.15
CA GLN A 71 10.06 27.15 55.04
C GLN A 71 10.70 26.01 54.23
N MET A 72 10.85 26.16 52.92
CA MET A 72 11.48 25.20 52.02
C MET A 72 12.55 25.90 51.18
N SER A 73 13.75 25.36 51.18
CA SER A 73 14.84 25.89 50.35
C SER A 73 14.59 25.69 48.86
N GLY A 74 15.20 26.53 48.02
CA GLY A 74 15.11 26.38 46.58
C GLY A 74 15.63 25.03 46.08
N LEU A 75 16.70 24.49 46.68
CA LEU A 75 17.24 23.19 46.32
C LEU A 75 16.29 22.03 46.67
N GLU A 76 15.66 22.11 47.84
CA GLU A 76 14.66 21.09 48.20
C GLU A 76 13.43 21.14 47.29
N MET A 77 12.96 22.31 46.93
CA MET A 77 11.91 22.51 45.92
C MET A 77 12.31 21.90 44.59
N ILE A 78 13.52 22.22 44.10
CA ILE A 78 14.03 21.72 42.82
C ILE A 78 14.12 20.19 42.83
N LYS A 79 14.65 19.60 43.95
CA LYS A 79 14.70 18.13 44.09
C LYS A 79 13.33 17.48 43.90
N ARG A 80 12.28 18.00 44.55
CA ARG A 80 10.90 17.50 44.39
C ARG A 80 10.35 17.73 42.98
N ILE A 81 10.73 18.82 42.33
CA ILE A 81 10.33 19.07 40.94
C ILE A 81 11.03 18.10 39.98
N ARG A 82 12.30 17.74 40.24
CA ARG A 82 13.05 16.77 39.43
C ARG A 82 12.43 15.38 39.48
N GLU A 83 11.82 14.98 40.59
CA GLU A 83 11.04 13.74 40.69
C GLU A 83 9.82 13.73 39.72
N LEU A 84 9.29 14.93 39.40
CA LEU A 84 8.13 15.07 38.49
C LEU A 84 8.57 15.35 37.05
N ASN A 85 9.68 16.07 36.87
CA ASN A 85 10.23 16.44 35.55
C ASN A 85 11.74 16.67 35.62
N GLU A 86 12.50 15.74 35.11
CA GLU A 86 13.96 15.80 35.08
C GLU A 86 14.50 16.87 34.12
N LYS A 87 13.73 17.34 33.15
CA LYS A 87 14.22 18.18 32.04
C LYS A 87 13.95 19.66 32.19
N VAL A 88 13.16 20.10 33.19
CA VAL A 88 12.87 21.53 33.35
C VAL A 88 14.12 22.33 33.55
N GLN A 89 14.26 23.46 32.87
CA GLN A 89 15.44 24.33 32.99
C GLN A 89 15.41 25.09 34.31
N VAL A 90 16.53 25.09 35.03
CA VAL A 90 16.65 25.67 36.38
C VAL A 90 17.88 26.60 36.45
N ILE A 91 17.64 27.83 36.87
CA ILE A 91 18.67 28.82 37.25
C ILE A 91 18.53 29.08 38.73
N VAL A 92 19.59 28.93 39.48
CA VAL A 92 19.59 29.29 40.93
C VAL A 92 20.39 30.52 41.19
N THR A 93 19.93 31.30 42.16
CA THR A 93 20.70 32.43 42.74
C THR A 93 21.20 32.05 44.13
N THR A 94 22.46 32.37 44.47
CA THR A 94 23.08 31.95 45.73
C THR A 94 24.05 33.00 46.27
N ALA A 95 24.24 33.05 47.60
CA ALA A 95 25.26 33.88 48.25
C ALA A 95 26.64 33.22 48.18
N HIS A 96 27.70 33.99 48.29
CA HIS A 96 29.11 33.60 48.04
C HIS A 96 29.70 32.52 49.00
N ASP A 97 29.05 32.25 50.15
CA ASP A 97 29.64 31.46 51.25
C ASP A 97 29.19 29.98 51.32
N ASP A 98 28.60 29.44 50.26
CA ASP A 98 27.89 28.17 50.32
C ASP A 98 28.53 27.06 49.47
N ASN A 99 29.76 26.62 49.77
CA ASN A 99 30.42 25.52 49.06
C ASN A 99 29.62 24.19 49.08
N ASP A 100 28.91 23.90 50.17
CA ASP A 100 28.09 22.70 50.29
C ASP A 100 26.88 22.70 49.32
N PHE A 101 26.36 23.86 48.97
CA PHE A 101 25.26 24.00 48.03
C PHE A 101 25.69 23.83 46.58
N PHE A 102 26.95 24.03 46.22
CA PHE A 102 27.44 23.71 44.88
C PHE A 102 27.38 22.21 44.62
N VAL A 103 27.79 21.38 45.58
CA VAL A 103 27.73 19.92 45.45
C VAL A 103 26.27 19.46 45.30
N GLN A 104 25.38 19.93 46.18
CA GLN A 104 23.96 19.59 46.14
C GLN A 104 23.27 20.08 44.86
N SER A 105 23.72 21.18 44.29
CA SER A 105 23.15 21.72 43.06
C SER A 105 23.54 20.91 41.83
N ILE A 106 24.75 20.35 41.80
CA ILE A 106 25.18 19.40 40.78
C ILE A 106 24.35 18.12 40.87
N GLU A 107 24.13 17.60 42.08
CA GLU A 107 23.28 16.42 42.30
C GLU A 107 21.83 16.62 41.86
N ASN A 108 21.32 17.86 41.98
CA ASN A 108 19.95 18.20 41.53
C ASN A 108 19.85 18.68 40.07
N ASN A 109 20.90 18.50 39.26
CA ASN A 109 20.95 18.87 37.86
C ASN A 109 20.51 20.33 37.60
N VAL A 110 21.03 21.28 38.37
CA VAL A 110 20.82 22.72 38.13
C VAL A 110 21.60 23.15 36.89
N ASN A 111 20.93 23.86 35.97
CA ASN A 111 21.52 24.22 34.68
C ASN A 111 22.48 25.43 34.81
N HIS A 112 22.15 26.43 35.63
CA HIS A 112 22.97 27.64 35.81
C HIS A 112 22.93 28.15 37.25
N PHE A 113 24.04 28.72 37.67
CA PHE A 113 24.24 29.35 38.99
C PHE A 113 24.58 30.83 38.81
N ILE A 114 23.95 31.69 39.58
CA ILE A 114 24.21 33.13 39.60
C ILE A 114 24.51 33.54 41.03
N LEU A 115 25.71 34.06 41.24
CA LEU A 115 26.11 34.57 42.56
C LEU A 115 25.44 35.91 42.87
N LYS A 116 25.03 36.09 44.13
CA LYS A 116 24.58 37.40 44.65
C LYS A 116 25.80 38.22 45.12
N PRO A 117 25.89 39.53 44.80
CA PRO A 117 24.88 40.35 44.14
C PRO A 117 24.71 39.96 42.66
N ILE A 118 23.46 39.82 42.20
CA ILE A 118 23.13 39.32 40.86
C ILE A 118 23.74 40.23 39.78
N ASP A 119 24.67 39.69 39.01
CA ASP A 119 25.13 40.26 37.77
C ASP A 119 24.08 40.03 36.70
N LEU A 120 23.49 41.13 36.21
CA LEU A 120 22.38 41.07 35.21
C LEU A 120 22.86 40.48 33.88
N ASP A 121 24.10 40.74 33.47
CA ASP A 121 24.58 40.22 32.17
C ASP A 121 24.77 38.69 32.23
N LEU A 122 25.30 38.17 33.34
CA LEU A 122 25.45 36.74 33.58
C LEU A 122 24.06 36.05 33.66
N LEU A 123 23.13 36.67 34.38
CA LEU A 123 21.76 36.13 34.49
C LEU A 123 21.07 36.10 33.10
N LEU A 124 21.22 37.15 32.32
CA LEU A 124 20.63 37.21 30.97
C LEU A 124 21.25 36.20 30.01
N GLN A 125 22.56 35.97 30.12
CA GLN A 125 23.21 34.89 29.35
C GLN A 125 22.69 33.50 29.76
N ALA A 126 22.52 33.24 31.08
CA ALA A 126 21.95 31.98 31.58
C ALA A 126 20.53 31.79 31.09
N ILE A 127 19.68 32.82 31.15
CA ILE A 127 18.32 32.82 30.61
C ILE A 127 18.35 32.51 29.12
N GLN A 128 19.19 33.17 28.34
CA GLN A 128 19.26 32.95 26.89
C GLN A 128 19.65 31.51 26.54
N LYS A 129 20.62 30.94 27.25
CA LYS A 129 21.03 29.52 27.06
C LYS A 129 19.88 28.57 27.42
N SER A 130 19.22 28.78 28.57
CA SER A 130 18.10 27.95 28.99
C SER A 130 16.91 28.03 28.01
N VAL A 131 16.57 29.24 27.55
CA VAL A 131 15.50 29.43 26.58
C VAL A 131 15.84 28.77 25.24
N TYR A 132 17.08 28.88 24.77
CA TYR A 132 17.53 28.19 23.55
C TYR A 132 17.38 26.68 23.68
N GLN A 133 17.78 26.11 24.81
CA GLN A 133 17.60 24.67 25.07
C GLN A 133 16.11 24.27 25.06
N ILE A 134 15.25 25.04 25.73
CA ILE A 134 13.79 24.81 25.75
C ILE A 134 13.21 24.87 24.34
N GLN A 135 13.61 25.86 23.55
CA GLN A 135 13.12 26.00 22.17
C GLN A 135 13.56 24.84 21.28
N LEU A 136 14.82 24.40 21.41
CA LEU A 136 15.35 23.26 20.68
C LEU A 136 14.59 21.97 21.00
N GLU A 137 14.34 21.72 22.30
CA GLU A 137 13.56 20.55 22.74
C GLU A 137 12.11 20.58 22.22
N LYS A 138 11.44 21.74 22.30
CA LYS A 138 10.10 21.93 21.78
C LYS A 138 10.02 21.73 20.25
N GLU A 139 11.01 22.22 19.52
CA GLU A 139 11.06 22.04 18.05
C GLU A 139 11.31 20.56 17.68
N LEU A 140 12.22 19.89 18.41
CA LEU A 140 12.46 18.46 18.21
C LEU A 140 11.20 17.61 18.48
N GLU A 141 10.47 17.93 19.56
CA GLU A 141 9.23 17.24 19.89
C GLU A 141 8.15 17.49 18.85
N LYS A 142 8.04 18.73 18.39
CA LYS A 142 7.12 19.11 17.30
C LYS A 142 7.45 18.37 16.01
N GLN A 143 8.71 18.26 15.65
CA GLN A 143 9.20 17.51 14.49
C GLN A 143 8.88 16.01 14.61
N LYS A 144 9.13 15.41 15.78
CA LYS A 144 8.78 14.01 16.05
C LYS A 144 7.29 13.77 15.93
N ASN A 145 6.46 14.64 16.51
CA ASN A 145 5.01 14.54 16.46
C ASN A 145 4.48 14.69 15.02
N LEU A 146 5.05 15.64 14.24
CA LEU A 146 4.69 15.82 12.85
C LEU A 146 5.04 14.59 12.01
N THR A 147 6.26 14.06 12.16
CA THR A 147 6.69 12.85 11.46
C THR A 147 5.78 11.67 11.78
N ARG A 148 5.49 11.46 13.08
CA ARG A 148 4.58 10.40 13.50
C ARG A 148 3.18 10.57 12.89
N THR A 149 2.64 11.78 12.93
CA THR A 149 1.33 12.07 12.34
C THR A 149 1.32 11.77 10.85
N ILE A 150 2.36 12.18 10.10
CA ILE A 150 2.48 11.90 8.66
C ILE A 150 2.50 10.38 8.41
N LEU A 151 3.26 9.62 9.20
CA LEU A 151 3.34 8.16 9.06
C LEU A 151 2.00 7.48 9.38
N ASP A 152 1.30 7.95 10.41
CA ASP A 152 0.01 7.39 10.84
C ASP A 152 -1.14 7.72 9.87
N PHE A 153 -1.01 8.78 9.06
CA PHE A 153 -1.96 9.11 7.99
C PHE A 153 -1.73 8.33 6.68
N GLN A 154 -0.64 7.54 6.60
CA GLN A 154 -0.38 6.70 5.42
C GLN A 154 -1.18 5.40 5.50
N ASP A 155 -1.82 5.01 4.40
CA ASP A 155 -2.50 3.72 4.26
C ASP A 155 -1.53 2.55 4.08
N ASN A 156 -0.29 2.83 3.67
CA ASN A 156 0.76 1.83 3.57
C ASN A 156 1.13 1.29 4.94
N LEU A 157 1.41 0.00 5.04
CA LEU A 157 1.98 -0.59 6.25
C LEU A 157 3.46 -0.21 6.31
N ILE A 158 3.85 0.55 7.34
CA ILE A 158 5.22 1.01 7.53
C ILE A 158 5.72 0.46 8.85
N PHE A 159 6.88 -0.19 8.81
CA PHE A 159 7.55 -0.67 10.02
C PHE A 159 9.07 -0.71 9.85
N VAL A 160 9.76 -0.67 10.97
CA VAL A 160 11.23 -0.68 11.05
C VAL A 160 11.67 -1.88 11.86
N ILE A 161 12.66 -2.60 11.35
CA ILE A 161 13.28 -3.74 12.03
C ILE A 161 14.71 -3.39 12.39
N GLU A 162 15.11 -3.72 13.61
CA GLU A 162 16.48 -3.65 14.11
C GLU A 162 16.84 -4.97 14.82
N ASN A 163 17.95 -5.59 14.44
CA ASN A 163 18.41 -6.87 14.99
C ASN A 163 17.35 -7.99 15.00
N GLY A 164 16.44 -7.99 14.01
CA GLY A 164 15.36 -8.97 13.90
C GLY A 164 14.08 -8.61 14.69
N GLU A 165 14.06 -7.52 15.42
CA GLU A 165 12.91 -7.04 16.17
C GLU A 165 12.24 -5.82 15.51
N ILE A 166 10.91 -5.73 15.61
CA ILE A 166 10.17 -4.57 15.13
C ILE A 166 10.28 -3.47 16.19
N VAL A 167 10.94 -2.36 15.84
CA VAL A 167 11.21 -1.24 16.77
C VAL A 167 10.26 -0.07 16.57
N GLU A 168 9.77 0.17 15.34
CA GLU A 168 8.82 1.23 15.02
C GLU A 168 7.81 0.77 13.98
N TRP A 169 6.60 1.32 14.01
CA TRP A 169 5.54 1.07 13.04
C TRP A 169 4.50 2.20 13.03
N ASN A 170 3.72 2.29 11.94
CA ASN A 170 2.61 3.24 11.84
C ASN A 170 1.26 2.61 12.22
N GLN A 171 0.21 3.45 12.31
CA GLN A 171 -1.13 3.04 12.69
C GLN A 171 -1.73 1.99 11.72
N ALA A 172 -1.50 2.12 10.41
CA ALA A 172 -1.99 1.16 9.42
C ALA A 172 -1.44 -0.25 9.67
N PHE A 173 -0.13 -0.36 9.99
CA PHE A 173 0.49 -1.63 10.35
C PHE A 173 -0.15 -2.25 11.60
N SER A 174 -0.39 -1.46 12.66
CA SER A 174 -1.08 -1.93 13.86
C SER A 174 -2.47 -2.46 13.57
N THR A 175 -3.21 -1.76 12.73
CA THR A 175 -4.60 -2.11 12.39
C THR A 175 -4.68 -3.44 11.65
N VAL A 176 -3.78 -3.67 10.69
CA VAL A 176 -3.79 -4.89 9.87
C VAL A 176 -3.21 -6.09 10.61
N THR A 177 -2.15 -5.89 11.40
CA THR A 177 -1.44 -7.01 12.07
C THR A 177 -1.92 -7.28 13.49
N GLY A 178 -2.62 -6.33 14.12
CA GLY A 178 -2.98 -6.38 15.54
C GLY A 178 -1.80 -6.08 16.48
N ILE A 179 -0.61 -5.79 15.95
CA ILE A 179 0.58 -5.45 16.74
C ILE A 179 0.43 -4.04 17.32
N GLY A 180 0.74 -3.85 18.59
CA GLY A 180 0.80 -2.52 19.22
C GLY A 180 -0.50 -2.00 19.82
N ILE A 181 -1.60 -2.74 19.77
CA ILE A 181 -2.85 -2.37 20.46
C ILE A 181 -2.66 -2.43 21.98
N HIS A 182 -1.71 -3.23 22.47
CA HIS A 182 -1.36 -3.33 23.88
C HIS A 182 0.12 -3.03 24.08
N LYS A 183 0.44 -1.97 24.81
CA LYS A 183 1.82 -1.51 25.14
C LYS A 183 2.68 -2.53 25.93
N ASN A 184 2.14 -3.69 26.29
CA ASN A 184 2.78 -4.71 27.11
C ASN A 184 3.03 -6.03 26.37
N HIS A 185 3.18 -6.02 25.05
CA HIS A 185 3.61 -7.24 24.37
C HIS A 185 5.12 -7.44 24.61
N PRO A 186 5.53 -8.63 25.12
CA PRO A 186 6.93 -8.94 25.31
C PRO A 186 7.66 -8.93 23.96
N ALA A 187 8.97 -8.80 23.99
CA ALA A 187 9.92 -8.81 22.87
C ALA A 187 9.79 -9.99 21.87
N SER A 188 8.71 -10.78 21.95
CA SER A 188 8.40 -11.94 21.12
C SER A 188 7.71 -11.62 19.78
N TYR A 189 7.40 -10.35 19.48
CA TYR A 189 7.01 -9.97 18.13
C TYR A 189 8.26 -9.76 17.27
N GLN A 190 9.01 -10.82 17.13
CA GLN A 190 10.15 -10.90 16.24
C GLN A 190 9.67 -10.89 14.78
N SER A 191 10.55 -10.54 13.88
CA SER A 191 10.34 -10.65 12.43
C SER A 191 9.80 -12.02 12.00
N GLN A 192 10.03 -13.07 12.79
CA GLN A 192 9.45 -14.39 12.66
C GLN A 192 7.91 -14.41 12.70
N PHE A 193 7.30 -13.53 13.50
CA PHE A 193 5.83 -13.41 13.52
C PHE A 193 5.30 -12.91 12.18
N LEU A 194 5.99 -11.95 11.56
CA LEU A 194 5.59 -11.43 10.25
C LEU A 194 5.65 -12.50 9.16
N SER A 195 6.56 -13.45 9.28
CA SER A 195 6.67 -14.54 8.30
C SER A 195 5.46 -15.46 8.29
N SER A 196 4.68 -15.50 9.38
CA SER A 196 3.44 -16.28 9.44
C SER A 196 2.33 -15.76 8.53
N PHE A 197 2.39 -14.48 8.15
CA PHE A 197 1.41 -13.87 7.26
C PHE A 197 1.66 -14.16 5.77
N PHE A 198 2.88 -14.57 5.38
CA PHE A 198 3.17 -14.90 3.98
C PHE A 198 2.38 -16.12 3.52
N VAL A 199 1.69 -15.98 2.38
CA VAL A 199 0.97 -17.06 1.70
C VAL A 199 1.80 -17.53 0.52
N GLU A 200 2.00 -18.85 0.39
CA GLU A 200 2.73 -19.45 -0.74
C GLU A 200 1.94 -19.26 -2.04
N ASP A 201 2.56 -18.58 -3.01
CA ASP A 201 2.01 -18.34 -4.33
C ASP A 201 3.17 -18.21 -5.33
N PRO A 202 3.13 -18.90 -6.49
CA PRO A 202 4.22 -18.88 -7.48
C PRO A 202 4.56 -17.49 -8.05
N HIS A 203 3.63 -16.54 -7.98
CA HIS A 203 3.79 -15.18 -8.54
C HIS A 203 4.26 -14.15 -7.51
N TYR A 204 4.39 -14.55 -6.24
CA TYR A 204 4.73 -13.69 -5.12
C TYR A 204 5.99 -14.18 -4.42
N PHE A 205 6.70 -13.27 -3.77
CA PHE A 205 7.81 -13.65 -2.90
C PHE A 205 7.26 -14.42 -1.71
N TYR A 206 7.81 -15.61 -1.52
CA TYR A 206 7.55 -16.46 -0.38
C TYR A 206 8.90 -16.96 0.18
N PRO A 207 9.22 -16.69 1.46
CA PRO A 207 10.49 -17.13 2.03
C PRO A 207 10.50 -18.64 2.22
N LYS A 208 11.62 -19.28 1.85
CA LYS A 208 11.85 -20.71 2.10
C LYS A 208 12.08 -21.00 3.59
N ASP A 209 12.83 -20.08 4.22
CA ASP A 209 13.06 -20.09 5.67
C ASP A 209 12.37 -18.88 6.30
N LYS A 210 11.29 -19.16 7.04
CA LYS A 210 10.48 -18.12 7.69
C LYS A 210 11.24 -17.35 8.78
N GLU A 211 12.30 -17.92 9.35
CA GLU A 211 13.13 -17.25 10.34
C GLU A 211 14.12 -16.28 9.71
N ARG A 212 14.49 -16.52 8.45
CA ARG A 212 15.51 -15.76 7.70
C ARG A 212 14.93 -14.98 6.52
N TRP A 213 13.64 -14.72 6.51
CA TRP A 213 12.95 -14.09 5.38
C TRP A 213 13.53 -12.72 4.98
N ILE A 214 14.06 -11.96 5.95
CA ILE A 214 14.67 -10.64 5.69
C ILE A 214 15.99 -10.82 4.92
N GLU A 215 16.80 -11.81 5.32
CA GLU A 215 18.07 -12.14 4.64
C GLU A 215 17.79 -12.66 3.23
N GLU A 216 16.80 -13.55 3.08
CA GLU A 216 16.38 -14.07 1.78
C GLU A 216 15.87 -12.96 0.87
N PHE A 217 15.03 -12.06 1.39
CA PHE A 217 14.56 -10.91 0.62
C PHE A 217 15.74 -10.02 0.18
N SER A 218 16.66 -9.71 1.09
CA SER A 218 17.85 -8.91 0.80
C SER A 218 18.77 -9.60 -0.22
N ALA A 219 18.89 -10.92 -0.16
CA ALA A 219 19.68 -11.72 -1.10
C ALA A 219 19.12 -11.73 -2.53
N THR A 220 17.85 -11.39 -2.74
CA THR A 220 17.28 -11.24 -4.10
C THR A 220 17.92 -10.10 -4.89
N GLY A 221 18.66 -9.20 -4.23
CA GLY A 221 19.21 -7.98 -4.82
C GLY A 221 18.15 -6.98 -5.28
N LYS A 222 16.89 -7.23 -4.97
CA LYS A 222 15.75 -6.37 -5.30
C LYS A 222 15.23 -5.72 -4.03
N ASN A 223 15.12 -4.40 -4.04
CA ASN A 223 14.50 -3.66 -2.92
C ASN A 223 12.97 -3.70 -2.95
N VAL A 224 12.38 -4.46 -3.89
CA VAL A 224 10.93 -4.51 -4.13
C VAL A 224 10.53 -5.94 -4.48
N ALA A 225 9.46 -6.44 -3.85
CA ALA A 225 8.81 -7.68 -4.25
C ALA A 225 7.29 -7.59 -4.03
N LYS A 226 6.53 -8.35 -4.81
CA LYS A 226 5.12 -8.61 -4.50
C LYS A 226 5.06 -9.70 -3.44
N VAL A 227 4.25 -9.51 -2.42
CA VAL A 227 4.01 -10.48 -1.34
C VAL A 227 2.51 -10.67 -1.16
N ARG A 228 2.10 -11.90 -0.84
CA ARG A 228 0.73 -12.20 -0.48
C ARG A 228 0.66 -12.49 1.01
N TRP A 229 -0.20 -11.76 1.69
CA TRP A 229 -0.36 -11.83 3.14
C TRP A 229 -1.77 -12.27 3.52
N LYS A 230 -1.84 -13.08 4.57
CA LYS A 230 -3.10 -13.42 5.22
C LYS A 230 -3.19 -12.66 6.54
N GLY A 231 -4.15 -11.73 6.61
CA GLY A 231 -4.37 -10.96 7.84
C GLY A 231 -4.92 -11.83 8.98
N PRO A 232 -4.88 -11.33 10.23
CA PRO A 232 -5.34 -12.05 11.41
C PRO A 232 -6.81 -12.51 11.35
N LEU A 233 -7.64 -11.79 10.59
CA LEU A 233 -9.05 -12.12 10.36
C LEU A 233 -9.28 -13.10 9.20
N GLY A 234 -8.19 -13.63 8.61
CA GLY A 234 -8.25 -14.60 7.51
C GLY A 234 -8.40 -14.00 6.11
N ASN A 235 -8.43 -12.68 5.98
CA ASN A 235 -8.48 -11.99 4.69
C ASN A 235 -7.13 -12.06 3.99
N ASP A 236 -7.15 -12.31 2.68
CA ASP A 236 -5.95 -12.28 1.84
C ASP A 236 -5.72 -10.85 1.31
N TYR A 237 -4.49 -10.38 1.43
CA TYR A 237 -4.01 -9.10 0.92
C TYR A 237 -2.84 -9.31 -0.03
N ASN A 238 -2.80 -8.54 -1.10
CA ASN A 238 -1.67 -8.49 -2.02
C ASN A 238 -0.94 -7.16 -1.82
N TYR A 239 0.35 -7.24 -1.45
CA TYR A 239 1.17 -6.05 -1.22
C TYR A 239 2.35 -5.98 -2.19
N VAL A 240 2.74 -4.76 -2.51
CA VAL A 240 4.10 -4.47 -2.98
C VAL A 240 4.93 -4.08 -1.77
N MET A 241 5.85 -4.93 -1.37
CA MET A 241 6.80 -4.71 -0.29
C MET A 241 8.07 -4.05 -0.83
N LYS A 242 8.45 -2.92 -0.24
CA LYS A 242 9.74 -2.26 -0.45
C LYS A 242 10.52 -2.28 0.84
N ALA A 243 11.83 -2.53 0.77
CA ALA A 243 12.70 -2.44 1.94
C ALA A 243 14.01 -1.72 1.60
N GLY A 244 14.55 -1.03 2.60
CA GLY A 244 15.82 -0.34 2.47
C GLY A 244 16.44 0.02 3.81
N PRO A 245 17.79 0.11 3.90
CA PRO A 245 18.47 0.50 5.12
C PRO A 245 18.22 1.98 5.43
N ILE A 246 18.12 2.29 6.72
CA ILE A 246 18.09 3.69 7.20
C ILE A 246 19.56 4.15 7.38
N PRO A 247 20.00 5.21 6.65
CA PRO A 247 21.38 5.66 6.68
C PRO A 247 21.87 5.98 8.11
N GLY A 248 23.08 5.52 8.45
CA GLY A 248 23.70 5.75 9.75
C GLY A 248 23.18 4.87 10.89
N THR A 249 22.31 3.89 10.59
CA THR A 249 21.76 2.96 11.59
C THR A 249 21.93 1.49 11.12
N LYS A 250 21.55 0.54 11.99
CA LYS A 250 21.40 -0.88 11.63
C LYS A 250 19.94 -1.25 11.31
N GLN A 251 19.11 -0.25 11.12
CA GLN A 251 17.68 -0.41 10.93
C GLN A 251 17.34 -0.58 9.45
N ILE A 252 16.30 -1.38 9.18
CA ILE A 252 15.73 -1.60 7.86
C ILE A 252 14.28 -1.14 7.90
N LEU A 253 13.95 -0.19 7.00
CA LEU A 253 12.59 0.28 6.79
C LEU A 253 11.88 -0.64 5.80
N PHE A 254 10.66 -1.04 6.13
CA PHE A 254 9.74 -1.76 5.26
C PHE A 254 8.49 -0.91 4.99
N VAL A 255 8.07 -0.89 3.74
CA VAL A 255 6.84 -0.24 3.29
C VAL A 255 6.06 -1.21 2.43
N LEU A 256 4.84 -1.56 2.83
CA LEU A 256 3.94 -2.42 2.09
C LEU A 256 2.75 -1.60 1.59
N THR A 257 2.61 -1.54 0.27
CA THR A 257 1.48 -0.88 -0.39
C THR A 257 0.45 -1.91 -0.80
N ASP A 258 -0.79 -1.77 -0.34
CA ASP A 258 -1.89 -2.65 -0.73
C ASP A 258 -2.23 -2.46 -2.21
N ILE A 259 -2.22 -3.56 -2.97
CA ILE A 259 -2.58 -3.63 -4.37
C ILE A 259 -3.73 -4.61 -4.64
N THR A 260 -4.44 -5.03 -3.59
CA THR A 260 -5.46 -6.09 -3.66
C THR A 260 -6.57 -5.71 -4.65
N ASP A 261 -7.12 -4.51 -4.54
CA ASP A 261 -8.18 -4.06 -5.43
C ASP A 261 -7.66 -3.77 -6.85
N LEU A 262 -6.45 -3.23 -6.97
CA LEU A 262 -5.82 -3.01 -8.27
C LEU A 262 -5.63 -4.32 -9.04
N GLU A 263 -5.20 -5.38 -8.37
CA GLU A 263 -5.05 -6.70 -8.99
C GLU A 263 -6.40 -7.35 -9.33
N LYS A 264 -7.44 -7.14 -8.52
CA LYS A 264 -8.80 -7.57 -8.87
C LYS A 264 -9.29 -6.89 -10.14
N GLU A 265 -9.20 -5.56 -10.19
CA GLU A 265 -9.58 -4.81 -11.40
C GLU A 265 -8.78 -5.23 -12.63
N SER A 266 -7.49 -5.48 -12.46
CA SER A 266 -6.63 -5.94 -13.56
C SER A 266 -7.08 -7.31 -14.09
N ARG A 267 -7.37 -8.25 -13.19
CA ARG A 267 -7.88 -9.58 -13.56
C ARG A 267 -9.27 -9.52 -14.19
N GLU A 268 -10.15 -8.67 -13.68
CA GLU A 268 -11.46 -8.45 -14.26
C GLU A 268 -11.36 -7.85 -15.67
N LYS A 269 -10.49 -6.87 -15.87
CA LYS A 269 -10.19 -6.29 -17.19
C LYS A 269 -9.61 -7.32 -18.15
N GLU A 270 -8.67 -8.15 -17.69
CA GLU A 270 -8.13 -9.27 -18.46
C GLU A 270 -9.21 -10.28 -18.81
N HIS A 271 -10.08 -10.63 -17.86
CA HIS A 271 -11.20 -11.55 -18.09
C HIS A 271 -12.20 -10.97 -19.09
N LEU A 272 -12.58 -9.70 -18.95
CA LEU A 272 -13.43 -8.99 -19.92
C LEU A 272 -12.80 -8.89 -21.31
N ALA A 273 -11.45 -8.74 -21.38
CA ALA A 273 -10.73 -8.74 -22.65
C ALA A 273 -10.62 -10.14 -23.31
N MET A 274 -10.89 -11.22 -22.58
CA MET A 274 -10.89 -12.60 -23.10
C MET A 274 -12.15 -12.99 -23.83
N LEU A 275 -13.28 -12.36 -23.51
CA LEU A 275 -14.58 -12.67 -24.09
C LEU A 275 -15.05 -11.55 -25.01
N ASP A 276 -15.70 -11.93 -26.12
CA ASP A 276 -16.41 -10.99 -27.00
C ASP A 276 -17.66 -10.48 -26.28
N PRO A 277 -17.85 -9.16 -26.14
CA PRO A 277 -18.94 -8.59 -25.34
C PRO A 277 -20.33 -8.85 -25.91
N LEU A 278 -20.44 -9.15 -27.21
CA LEU A 278 -21.72 -9.44 -27.87
C LEU A 278 -22.11 -10.91 -27.73
N THR A 279 -21.16 -11.81 -27.96
CA THR A 279 -21.44 -13.26 -28.13
C THR A 279 -21.01 -14.10 -26.93
N SER A 280 -20.30 -13.53 -25.98
CA SER A 280 -19.71 -14.22 -24.80
C SER A 280 -18.79 -15.41 -25.17
N SER A 281 -18.40 -15.53 -26.46
CA SER A 281 -17.33 -16.42 -26.89
C SER A 281 -15.96 -15.83 -26.66
N TYR A 282 -14.89 -16.61 -26.73
CA TYR A 282 -13.55 -16.05 -26.65
C TYR A 282 -13.29 -15.03 -27.76
N THR A 283 -12.45 -14.01 -27.46
CA THR A 283 -11.95 -13.09 -28.50
C THR A 283 -10.93 -13.79 -29.39
N ARG A 284 -10.72 -13.24 -30.59
CA ARG A 284 -9.67 -13.67 -31.52
C ARG A 284 -8.29 -13.69 -30.89
N GLN A 285 -8.00 -12.71 -30.02
CA GLN A 285 -6.71 -12.64 -29.34
C GLN A 285 -6.54 -13.80 -28.38
N LYS A 286 -7.53 -14.07 -27.54
CA LYS A 286 -7.50 -15.19 -26.61
C LYS A 286 -7.38 -16.53 -27.32
N PHE A 287 -8.11 -16.70 -28.41
CA PHE A 287 -7.99 -17.90 -29.22
C PHE A 287 -6.57 -18.15 -29.77
N LYS A 288 -5.88 -17.09 -30.22
CA LYS A 288 -4.49 -17.21 -30.70
C LYS A 288 -3.53 -17.71 -29.62
N GLU A 289 -3.74 -17.31 -28.36
CA GLU A 289 -2.95 -17.78 -27.22
C GLU A 289 -3.23 -19.26 -26.94
N ILE A 290 -4.50 -19.64 -26.91
CA ILE A 290 -4.95 -21.03 -26.71
C ILE A 290 -4.40 -21.93 -27.82
N LEU A 291 -4.54 -21.53 -29.09
CA LEU A 291 -4.01 -22.27 -30.23
C LEU A 291 -2.51 -22.51 -30.15
N ALA A 292 -1.75 -21.47 -29.77
CA ALA A 292 -0.30 -21.62 -29.60
C ALA A 292 0.08 -22.59 -28.46
N GLY A 293 -0.73 -22.64 -27.40
CA GLY A 293 -0.60 -23.63 -26.32
C GLY A 293 -0.88 -25.06 -26.80
N GLU A 294 -1.98 -25.25 -27.52
CA GLU A 294 -2.40 -26.56 -28.00
C GLU A 294 -1.45 -27.11 -29.09
N MET A 295 -0.93 -26.26 -29.97
CA MET A 295 0.09 -26.68 -30.95
C MET A 295 1.33 -27.26 -30.23
N ARG A 296 1.86 -26.54 -29.21
CA ARG A 296 3.01 -27.05 -28.44
C ARG A 296 2.71 -28.37 -27.72
N ARG A 297 1.47 -28.50 -27.22
CA ARG A 297 1.00 -29.73 -26.55
C ARG A 297 0.91 -30.89 -27.57
N ALA A 298 0.31 -30.64 -28.71
CA ALA A 298 0.18 -31.61 -29.78
C ALA A 298 1.52 -32.08 -30.32
N GLU A 299 2.48 -31.17 -30.52
CA GLU A 299 3.85 -31.52 -30.91
C GLU A 299 4.57 -32.38 -29.83
N ARG A 300 4.41 -32.02 -28.55
CA ARG A 300 5.09 -32.73 -27.46
C ARG A 300 4.59 -34.15 -27.24
N PHE A 301 3.30 -34.38 -27.46
CA PHE A 301 2.64 -35.66 -27.15
C PHE A 301 2.23 -36.44 -28.41
N ASP A 302 2.64 -35.97 -29.61
CA ASP A 302 2.29 -36.57 -30.91
C ASP A 302 0.76 -36.80 -31.06
N ARG A 303 -0.01 -35.73 -30.76
CA ARG A 303 -1.49 -35.76 -30.86
C ARG A 303 -1.96 -34.80 -31.91
N SER A 304 -3.07 -35.17 -32.58
CA SER A 304 -3.75 -34.26 -33.48
C SER A 304 -4.86 -33.48 -32.81
N PHE A 305 -5.21 -32.34 -33.37
CA PHE A 305 -6.42 -31.58 -33.09
C PHE A 305 -6.95 -30.99 -34.40
N SER A 306 -8.20 -30.57 -34.43
CA SER A 306 -8.80 -29.94 -35.59
C SER A 306 -9.25 -28.51 -35.28
N LEU A 307 -9.24 -27.67 -36.32
CA LEU A 307 -9.87 -26.35 -36.33
C LEU A 307 -11.08 -26.39 -37.24
N ILE A 308 -12.14 -25.68 -36.83
CA ILE A 308 -13.34 -25.44 -37.61
C ILE A 308 -13.53 -23.93 -37.71
N LEU A 309 -13.54 -23.37 -38.91
CA LEU A 309 -13.88 -21.97 -39.17
C LEU A 309 -15.31 -21.91 -39.70
N MET A 310 -16.12 -21.08 -39.16
CA MET A 310 -17.52 -20.91 -39.50
C MET A 310 -17.78 -19.47 -39.92
N ASP A 311 -18.58 -19.27 -40.96
CA ASP A 311 -19.02 -17.97 -41.46
C ASP A 311 -20.53 -17.99 -41.68
N ILE A 312 -21.23 -16.92 -41.25
CA ILE A 312 -22.70 -16.80 -41.44
C ILE A 312 -22.96 -16.32 -42.86
N ASP A 313 -23.65 -17.17 -43.64
CA ASP A 313 -23.92 -16.90 -45.03
C ASP A 313 -24.77 -15.64 -45.22
N PHE A 314 -24.37 -14.78 -46.16
CA PHE A 314 -25.07 -13.55 -46.54
C PHE A 314 -25.29 -12.55 -45.37
N PHE A 315 -24.51 -12.60 -44.33
CA PHE A 315 -24.66 -11.74 -43.11
C PHE A 315 -24.72 -10.25 -43.42
N GLN A 316 -23.91 -9.76 -44.35
CA GLN A 316 -23.93 -8.34 -44.74
C GLN A 316 -25.25 -7.95 -45.42
N THR A 317 -25.85 -8.87 -46.24
CA THR A 317 -27.16 -8.67 -46.88
C THR A 317 -28.27 -8.66 -45.84
N LEU A 318 -28.20 -9.59 -44.87
CA LEU A 318 -29.10 -9.64 -43.72
C LEU A 318 -29.08 -8.31 -42.94
N ASN A 319 -27.90 -7.78 -42.63
CA ASN A 319 -27.76 -6.48 -41.93
C ASN A 319 -28.33 -5.31 -42.74
N LYS A 320 -28.16 -5.32 -44.06
CA LYS A 320 -28.75 -4.28 -44.95
C LYS A 320 -30.28 -4.34 -44.99
N GLN A 321 -30.85 -5.55 -44.92
CA GLN A 321 -32.30 -5.76 -45.02
C GLN A 321 -33.01 -5.55 -43.66
N PHE A 322 -32.47 -6.07 -42.57
CA PHE A 322 -33.14 -6.14 -41.25
C PHE A 322 -32.51 -5.22 -40.17
N GLY A 323 -31.41 -4.54 -40.52
CA GLY A 323 -30.69 -3.68 -39.59
C GLY A 323 -29.68 -4.40 -38.71
N GLN A 324 -28.72 -3.65 -38.18
CA GLN A 324 -27.61 -4.20 -37.37
C GLN A 324 -28.06 -4.91 -36.08
N THR A 325 -29.11 -4.42 -35.42
CA THR A 325 -29.69 -5.05 -34.23
C THR A 325 -30.20 -6.47 -34.50
N ALA A 326 -30.72 -6.73 -35.74
CA ALA A 326 -31.14 -8.05 -36.13
C ALA A 326 -29.93 -8.97 -36.38
N GLY A 327 -28.88 -8.47 -37.00
CA GLY A 327 -27.61 -9.18 -37.13
C GLY A 327 -26.98 -9.54 -35.80
N ASP A 328 -26.95 -8.60 -34.83
CA ASP A 328 -26.44 -8.86 -33.49
C ASP A 328 -27.20 -10.00 -32.80
N LYS A 329 -28.53 -10.07 -32.96
CA LYS A 329 -29.34 -11.20 -32.46
C LYS A 329 -28.95 -12.51 -33.11
N VAL A 330 -28.68 -12.50 -34.43
CA VAL A 330 -28.22 -13.70 -35.14
C VAL A 330 -26.87 -14.17 -34.58
N LEU A 331 -25.91 -13.26 -34.41
CA LEU A 331 -24.59 -13.57 -33.84
C LEU A 331 -24.70 -14.19 -32.43
N ILE A 332 -25.54 -13.62 -31.57
CA ILE A 332 -25.78 -14.13 -30.21
C ILE A 332 -26.41 -15.54 -30.28
N THR A 333 -27.44 -15.71 -31.12
CA THR A 333 -28.14 -16.98 -31.21
C THR A 333 -27.25 -18.08 -31.77
N VAL A 334 -26.51 -17.81 -32.86
CA VAL A 334 -25.54 -18.73 -33.43
C VAL A 334 -24.45 -19.12 -32.42
N SER A 335 -23.90 -18.13 -31.71
CA SER A 335 -22.92 -18.39 -30.65
C SER A 335 -23.50 -19.32 -29.58
N THR A 336 -24.73 -19.08 -29.13
CA THR A 336 -25.42 -19.91 -28.13
C THR A 336 -25.61 -21.34 -28.61
N ILE A 337 -26.06 -21.53 -29.87
CA ILE A 337 -26.25 -22.87 -30.49
C ILE A 337 -24.92 -23.63 -30.49
N VAL A 338 -23.82 -22.99 -30.91
CA VAL A 338 -22.51 -23.62 -30.93
C VAL A 338 -22.04 -24.00 -29.52
N GLN A 339 -22.14 -23.08 -28.57
CA GLN A 339 -21.70 -23.32 -27.18
C GLN A 339 -22.46 -24.46 -26.50
N GLN A 340 -23.73 -24.64 -26.81
CA GLN A 340 -24.53 -25.75 -26.28
C GLN A 340 -24.18 -27.11 -26.91
N ARG A 341 -23.48 -27.12 -28.04
CA ARG A 341 -23.15 -28.34 -28.80
C ARG A 341 -21.73 -28.84 -28.60
N ILE A 342 -20.82 -27.97 -28.20
CA ILE A 342 -19.42 -28.29 -27.99
C ILE A 342 -19.16 -28.81 -26.57
N ARG A 343 -18.04 -29.50 -26.37
CA ARG A 343 -17.60 -30.02 -25.07
C ARG A 343 -16.89 -28.92 -24.27
N GLU A 344 -16.76 -29.13 -22.98
CA GLU A 344 -16.03 -28.21 -22.11
C GLU A 344 -14.55 -28.03 -22.51
N CYS A 345 -13.93 -29.06 -23.10
CA CYS A 345 -12.55 -28.99 -23.58
C CYS A 345 -12.41 -28.31 -24.97
N ASP A 346 -13.49 -28.07 -25.68
CA ASP A 346 -13.48 -27.41 -26.98
C ASP A 346 -13.43 -25.89 -26.76
N MET A 347 -12.70 -25.18 -27.62
CA MET A 347 -12.46 -23.71 -27.46
C MET A 347 -13.12 -22.97 -28.61
N PHE A 348 -14.12 -22.13 -28.29
CA PHE A 348 -14.92 -21.39 -29.26
C PHE A 348 -14.67 -19.88 -29.14
N ALA A 349 -14.41 -19.24 -30.28
CA ALA A 349 -14.09 -17.80 -30.32
C ALA A 349 -14.76 -17.11 -31.53
N ARG A 350 -15.02 -15.80 -31.34
CA ARG A 350 -15.36 -14.91 -32.46
C ARG A 350 -14.10 -14.49 -33.19
N TRP A 351 -13.96 -14.91 -34.47
CA TRP A 351 -12.73 -14.65 -35.22
C TRP A 351 -12.70 -13.25 -35.84
N GLY A 352 -13.87 -12.75 -36.26
CA GLY A 352 -14.08 -11.39 -36.79
C GLY A 352 -15.45 -11.22 -37.39
N GLY A 353 -16.07 -10.05 -37.30
CA GLY A 353 -17.37 -9.78 -37.92
C GLY A 353 -18.41 -10.90 -37.69
N GLU A 354 -18.69 -11.63 -38.74
CA GLU A 354 -19.60 -12.81 -38.81
C GLU A 354 -18.89 -14.16 -38.71
N GLU A 355 -17.58 -14.18 -38.50
CA GLU A 355 -16.78 -15.40 -38.47
C GLU A 355 -16.54 -15.89 -37.05
N PHE A 356 -16.64 -17.18 -36.83
CA PHE A 356 -16.30 -17.87 -35.60
C PHE A 356 -15.33 -19.02 -35.86
N ILE A 357 -14.50 -19.31 -34.87
CA ILE A 357 -13.49 -20.38 -34.92
C ILE A 357 -13.61 -21.29 -33.71
N LEU A 358 -13.50 -22.59 -33.95
CA LEU A 358 -13.55 -23.62 -32.94
C LEU A 358 -12.27 -24.48 -33.00
N LEU A 359 -11.64 -24.71 -31.86
CA LEU A 359 -10.55 -25.65 -31.70
C LEU A 359 -11.07 -26.87 -30.95
N VAL A 360 -10.89 -28.06 -31.55
CA VAL A 360 -11.37 -29.35 -31.04
C VAL A 360 -10.16 -30.23 -30.74
N PRO A 361 -9.71 -30.30 -29.45
CA PRO A 361 -8.57 -31.12 -29.07
C PRO A 361 -8.79 -32.62 -29.32
N GLU A 362 -7.71 -33.36 -29.59
CA GLU A 362 -7.70 -34.83 -29.74
C GLU A 362 -8.79 -35.36 -30.70
N THR A 363 -9.06 -34.58 -31.77
CA THR A 363 -10.11 -34.88 -32.74
C THR A 363 -9.53 -34.76 -34.16
N ASP A 364 -9.66 -35.83 -34.93
CA ASP A 364 -9.23 -35.85 -36.33
C ASP A 364 -10.21 -35.07 -37.25
N GLY A 365 -9.75 -34.77 -38.46
CA GLY A 365 -10.54 -33.98 -39.42
C GLY A 365 -11.90 -34.55 -39.74
N ASN A 366 -12.05 -35.86 -39.85
CA ASN A 366 -13.32 -36.48 -40.17
C ASN A 366 -14.33 -36.35 -39.03
N LYS A 367 -13.90 -36.53 -37.78
CA LYS A 367 -14.75 -36.30 -36.61
C LYS A 367 -15.10 -34.80 -36.42
N ALA A 368 -14.18 -33.92 -36.75
CA ALA A 368 -14.46 -32.49 -36.75
C ALA A 368 -15.50 -32.09 -37.81
N VAL A 369 -15.49 -32.73 -38.99
CA VAL A 369 -16.51 -32.55 -39.99
C VAL A 369 -17.88 -32.99 -39.46
N LEU A 370 -17.99 -34.12 -38.76
CA LEU A 370 -19.26 -34.57 -38.16
C LEU A 370 -19.79 -33.57 -37.13
N LEU A 371 -18.91 -32.96 -36.33
CA LEU A 371 -19.30 -31.90 -35.39
C LEU A 371 -19.78 -30.65 -36.14
N ALA A 372 -19.04 -30.20 -37.15
CA ALA A 372 -19.41 -29.07 -37.99
C ALA A 372 -20.75 -29.25 -38.67
N GLU A 373 -21.01 -30.44 -39.27
CA GLU A 373 -22.29 -30.78 -39.89
C GLU A 373 -23.45 -30.79 -38.87
N SER A 374 -23.21 -31.30 -37.69
CA SER A 374 -24.23 -31.25 -36.62
C SER A 374 -24.58 -29.80 -36.26
N ILE A 375 -23.58 -28.91 -36.12
CA ILE A 375 -23.79 -27.49 -35.84
C ILE A 375 -24.52 -26.83 -37.04
N ARG A 376 -24.04 -27.06 -38.24
CA ARG A 376 -24.65 -26.54 -39.48
C ARG A 376 -26.15 -26.88 -39.58
N SER A 377 -26.49 -28.15 -39.38
CA SER A 377 -27.90 -28.64 -39.47
C SER A 377 -28.80 -28.00 -38.40
N ILE A 378 -28.29 -27.80 -37.18
CA ILE A 378 -29.06 -27.15 -36.11
C ILE A 378 -29.29 -25.66 -36.43
N ILE A 379 -28.29 -24.94 -36.97
CA ILE A 379 -28.44 -23.55 -37.37
C ILE A 379 -29.42 -23.43 -38.53
N GLU A 380 -29.31 -24.28 -39.53
CA GLU A 380 -30.22 -24.33 -40.69
C GLU A 380 -31.68 -24.56 -40.28
N GLN A 381 -31.94 -25.44 -39.31
CA GLN A 381 -33.27 -25.74 -38.81
C GLN A 381 -33.81 -24.68 -37.82
N TYR A 382 -32.96 -23.82 -37.31
CA TYR A 382 -33.38 -22.80 -36.37
C TYR A 382 -34.13 -21.66 -37.07
N HIS A 383 -35.35 -21.38 -36.63
CA HIS A 383 -36.16 -20.29 -37.18
C HIS A 383 -35.90 -18.98 -36.43
N PHE A 384 -35.15 -18.07 -37.06
CA PHE A 384 -34.90 -16.75 -36.50
C PHE A 384 -36.13 -15.85 -36.65
N HIS A 385 -36.70 -15.43 -35.55
CA HIS A 385 -37.90 -14.56 -35.52
C HIS A 385 -37.63 -13.31 -36.37
N THR A 386 -38.52 -12.96 -37.28
CA THR A 386 -38.43 -11.83 -38.22
C THR A 386 -37.45 -11.97 -39.40
N ILE A 387 -36.45 -12.83 -39.33
CA ILE A 387 -35.40 -12.99 -40.36
C ILE A 387 -35.70 -14.24 -41.23
N GLY A 388 -36.22 -15.26 -40.58
CA GLY A 388 -36.45 -16.57 -41.23
C GLY A 388 -35.28 -17.52 -41.02
N GLN A 389 -34.83 -18.14 -42.10
CA GLN A 389 -33.75 -19.11 -42.10
C GLN A 389 -32.37 -18.43 -42.28
N VAL A 390 -31.38 -18.84 -41.50
CA VAL A 390 -30.00 -18.43 -41.64
C VAL A 390 -29.14 -19.69 -41.79
N THR A 391 -28.16 -19.64 -42.66
CA THR A 391 -27.24 -20.76 -42.88
C THR A 391 -25.80 -20.33 -42.59
N CYS A 392 -24.91 -21.29 -42.39
CA CYS A 392 -23.49 -21.07 -42.18
C CYS A 392 -22.68 -22.02 -43.08
N SER A 393 -21.55 -21.52 -43.56
CA SER A 393 -20.53 -22.31 -44.24
C SER A 393 -19.37 -22.62 -43.30
N PHE A 394 -18.78 -23.79 -43.41
CA PHE A 394 -17.74 -24.29 -42.52
C PHE A 394 -16.53 -24.79 -43.30
N GLY A 395 -15.32 -24.42 -42.83
CA GLY A 395 -14.05 -25.02 -43.24
C GLY A 395 -13.46 -25.81 -42.08
N VAL A 396 -12.90 -26.96 -42.34
CA VAL A 396 -12.23 -27.82 -41.36
C VAL A 396 -10.80 -28.07 -41.79
N ALA A 397 -9.84 -27.97 -40.87
CA ALA A 397 -8.43 -28.34 -41.09
C ALA A 397 -7.89 -29.08 -39.88
N GLU A 398 -7.17 -30.16 -40.13
CA GLU A 398 -6.50 -30.96 -39.10
C GLU A 398 -5.04 -30.51 -38.94
N PHE A 399 -4.65 -30.33 -37.68
CA PHE A 399 -3.25 -30.12 -37.32
C PHE A 399 -2.52 -31.45 -37.21
N SER A 400 -1.34 -31.51 -37.82
CA SER A 400 -0.38 -32.58 -37.63
C SER A 400 0.97 -32.02 -37.20
N PRO A 401 1.77 -32.74 -36.40
CA PRO A 401 3.08 -32.30 -35.98
C PRO A 401 3.96 -31.83 -37.16
N GLY A 402 4.66 -30.72 -36.95
CA GLY A 402 5.49 -30.08 -37.99
C GLY A 402 4.79 -29.02 -38.85
N LYS A 403 3.46 -28.87 -38.74
CA LYS A 403 2.71 -27.84 -39.45
C LYS A 403 2.79 -26.50 -38.70
N THR A 404 3.10 -25.42 -39.41
CA THR A 404 3.10 -24.09 -38.82
C THR A 404 1.67 -23.55 -38.60
N LYS A 405 1.51 -22.60 -37.70
CA LYS A 405 0.24 -21.90 -37.46
C LYS A 405 -0.29 -21.23 -38.75
N ALA A 406 0.62 -20.64 -39.53
CA ALA A 406 0.24 -19.94 -40.78
C ALA A 406 -0.33 -20.92 -41.83
N GLU A 407 0.30 -22.08 -41.98
CA GLU A 407 -0.15 -23.13 -42.88
C GLU A 407 -1.53 -23.68 -42.46
N LEU A 408 -1.69 -23.99 -41.17
CA LEU A 408 -2.96 -24.48 -40.63
C LEU A 408 -4.13 -23.50 -40.87
N LEU A 409 -3.90 -22.20 -40.61
CA LEU A 409 -4.94 -21.19 -40.83
C LEU A 409 -5.23 -20.99 -42.36
N ALA A 410 -4.21 -21.05 -43.21
CA ALA A 410 -4.39 -20.95 -44.65
C ALA A 410 -5.19 -22.15 -45.21
N GLU A 411 -4.93 -23.36 -44.71
CA GLU A 411 -5.70 -24.55 -45.05
C GLU A 411 -7.17 -24.42 -44.62
N LEU A 412 -7.41 -23.89 -43.44
CA LEU A 412 -8.73 -23.64 -42.87
C LEU A 412 -9.53 -22.64 -43.73
N ASP A 413 -8.88 -21.51 -44.12
CA ASP A 413 -9.51 -20.51 -45.00
C ASP A 413 -9.85 -21.06 -46.38
N ARG A 414 -8.97 -21.91 -46.97
CA ARG A 414 -9.23 -22.58 -48.24
C ARG A 414 -10.44 -23.53 -48.14
N ALA A 415 -10.53 -24.32 -47.07
CA ALA A 415 -11.67 -25.19 -46.82
C ALA A 415 -12.98 -24.40 -46.71
N LEU A 416 -13.01 -23.30 -45.96
CA LEU A 416 -14.17 -22.42 -45.86
C LEU A 416 -14.56 -21.81 -47.23
N THR A 417 -13.57 -21.37 -47.99
CA THR A 417 -13.77 -20.83 -49.35
C THR A 417 -14.40 -21.89 -50.27
N THR A 418 -13.95 -23.14 -50.18
CA THR A 418 -14.54 -24.25 -50.91
C THR A 418 -16.01 -24.44 -50.55
N SER A 419 -16.40 -24.43 -49.29
CA SER A 419 -17.80 -24.50 -48.85
C SER A 419 -18.65 -23.35 -49.40
N LYS A 420 -18.13 -22.12 -49.39
CA LYS A 420 -18.81 -20.95 -49.94
C LYS A 420 -19.01 -21.06 -51.46
N ASN A 421 -18.01 -21.59 -52.20
CA ASN A 421 -18.09 -21.77 -53.63
C ASN A 421 -19.00 -22.93 -54.06
N ASN A 422 -19.14 -23.97 -53.24
CA ASN A 422 -20.00 -25.10 -53.49
C ASN A 422 -21.50 -24.85 -53.18
N GLY A 423 -21.90 -23.58 -53.09
CA GLY A 423 -23.30 -23.20 -52.88
C GLY A 423 -23.63 -22.80 -51.46
N ARG A 424 -22.62 -22.65 -50.57
CA ARG A 424 -22.79 -22.34 -49.15
C ARG A 424 -23.49 -23.43 -48.33
N ASN A 425 -23.89 -23.12 -47.08
CA ASN A 425 -24.58 -24.05 -46.20
C ASN A 425 -23.98 -25.46 -46.23
N SER A 426 -22.69 -25.57 -46.13
CA SER A 426 -21.95 -26.83 -46.27
C SER A 426 -20.69 -26.85 -45.46
N VAL A 427 -20.09 -28.02 -45.28
CA VAL A 427 -18.82 -28.25 -44.57
C VAL A 427 -17.82 -28.82 -45.59
N SER A 428 -16.61 -28.25 -45.62
CA SER A 428 -15.50 -28.78 -46.42
C SER A 428 -14.31 -29.08 -45.53
N LEU A 429 -13.73 -30.25 -45.67
CA LEU A 429 -12.44 -30.62 -45.08
C LEU A 429 -11.31 -30.25 -46.03
N TYR A 430 -10.29 -29.60 -45.53
CA TYR A 430 -9.07 -29.39 -46.31
C TYR A 430 -8.39 -30.75 -46.55
N THR A 431 -8.24 -31.11 -47.78
CA THR A 431 -7.43 -32.24 -48.24
C THR A 431 -6.32 -31.69 -49.10
N LYS A 432 -5.07 -32.09 -48.84
CA LYS A 432 -3.97 -31.71 -49.68
C LYS A 432 -4.19 -32.31 -51.05
N GLU A 433 -4.37 -31.49 -52.09
CA GLU A 433 -4.34 -31.99 -53.48
C GLU A 433 -2.95 -32.57 -53.72
N GLU A 434 -2.88 -33.83 -54.15
CA GLU A 434 -1.64 -34.52 -54.56
C GLU A 434 -1.01 -33.87 -55.82
#